data_2341a8d991b5f0d01013e01163ec141c
#
_entry.id   2341a8d991b5f0d01013e01163ec141c
#
_cell.length_a   1.000
_cell.length_b   1.000
_cell.length_c   1.000
_cell.angle_alpha   90.00
_cell.angle_beta   90.00
_cell.angle_gamma   90.00
#
_symmetry.space_group_name_H-M   'P 1'
#
loop_
_entity.id
_entity.type
_entity.pdbx_description
1 polymer ?
#
loop_
_entity_poly.entity_id
_entity_poly.type
_entity_poly.pdbx_seq_one_letter_code
_entity_poly.pdbx_strand_id
1 'polypeptide(L)'
;MAVDRTPVLKRCRSLGLDPVFLGIDKKSNRSLNRANRKKSEYGLQLCEKQKAKFIYGVLEKPFRNYYAKAERMKGQTGTNLMTLLELRLDNVLFRLGYGRTRKECRQIVDHKHVLVNGKQVNIPSYQVKAGDVIEIKEKHRTSPRYKEILEVTEGRMIPSWLEACLLYTSPS
;
A
#
# COMPACT_ATOMS: atom_id res chain seq x y z
N MET A 1 0.47 13.45 -11.62
CA MET A 1 1.20 12.20 -11.29
C MET A 1 0.70 11.07 -12.18
N ALA A 2 1.57 10.23 -12.73
CA ALA A 2 1.14 9.08 -13.55
C ALA A 2 0.51 8.01 -12.65
N VAL A 3 -0.71 7.58 -12.97
CA VAL A 3 -1.50 6.62 -12.20
C VAL A 3 -1.76 5.39 -13.06
N ASP A 4 -1.61 4.21 -12.47
CA ASP A 4 -2.03 2.95 -13.12
C ASP A 4 -3.56 2.84 -13.09
N ARG A 5 -4.18 2.89 -14.28
CA ARG A 5 -5.63 2.78 -14.50
C ARG A 5 -6.06 1.37 -14.91
N THR A 6 -5.16 0.41 -14.87
CA THR A 6 -5.48 -0.99 -15.24
C THR A 6 -6.60 -1.54 -14.36
N PRO A 7 -7.60 -2.24 -14.93
CA PRO A 7 -8.67 -2.87 -14.15
C PRO A 7 -8.10 -3.88 -13.14
N VAL A 8 -8.36 -3.63 -11.85
CA VAL A 8 -7.71 -4.36 -10.74
C VAL A 8 -8.00 -5.86 -10.82
N LEU A 9 -9.27 -6.27 -10.95
CA LEU A 9 -9.65 -7.70 -11.00
C LEU A 9 -9.03 -8.45 -12.19
N LYS A 10 -8.89 -7.78 -13.35
CA LYS A 10 -8.21 -8.35 -14.52
C LYS A 10 -6.73 -8.56 -14.22
N ARG A 11 -6.09 -7.61 -13.57
CA ARG A 11 -4.67 -7.67 -13.22
C ARG A 11 -4.41 -8.72 -12.14
N CYS A 12 -5.25 -8.77 -11.10
CA CYS A 12 -5.18 -9.80 -10.06
C CYS A 12 -5.20 -11.21 -10.68
N ARG A 13 -6.16 -11.49 -11.56
CA ARG A 13 -6.25 -12.79 -12.27
C ARG A 13 -5.00 -13.09 -13.10
N SER A 14 -4.46 -12.10 -13.81
CA SER A 14 -3.26 -12.33 -14.64
C SER A 14 -2.00 -12.63 -13.83
N LEU A 15 -1.94 -12.11 -12.59
CA LEU A 15 -0.79 -12.28 -11.69
C LEU A 15 -1.00 -13.39 -10.65
N GLY A 16 -2.21 -13.97 -10.57
CA GLY A 16 -2.55 -14.97 -9.55
C GLY A 16 -2.61 -14.36 -8.12
N LEU A 17 -3.07 -13.12 -7.99
CA LEU A 17 -3.24 -12.43 -6.71
C LEU A 17 -4.70 -12.42 -6.30
N ASP A 18 -4.96 -12.61 -5.00
CA ASP A 18 -6.29 -12.42 -4.44
C ASP A 18 -6.58 -10.90 -4.30
N PRO A 19 -7.73 -10.39 -4.81
CA PRO A 19 -8.13 -9.00 -4.64
C PRO A 19 -8.26 -8.56 -3.18
N VAL A 20 -8.63 -9.46 -2.27
CA VAL A 20 -8.74 -9.19 -0.82
C VAL A 20 -7.41 -8.66 -0.25
N PHE A 21 -6.28 -9.18 -0.73
CA PHE A 21 -4.95 -8.71 -0.33
C PHE A 21 -4.69 -7.22 -0.66
N LEU A 22 -5.42 -6.68 -1.64
CA LEU A 22 -5.37 -5.27 -2.02
C LEU A 22 -6.42 -4.41 -1.30
N GLY A 23 -7.22 -5.01 -0.42
CA GLY A 23 -8.35 -4.36 0.26
C GLY A 23 -9.59 -4.22 -0.63
N ILE A 24 -9.81 -5.16 -1.55
CA ILE A 24 -10.95 -5.16 -2.48
C ILE A 24 -11.75 -6.45 -2.29
N ASP A 25 -12.95 -6.33 -1.74
CA ASP A 25 -13.81 -7.49 -1.43
C ASP A 25 -14.55 -8.03 -2.65
N LYS A 26 -14.47 -7.33 -3.78
CA LYS A 26 -15.14 -7.73 -5.01
C LYS A 26 -14.46 -8.96 -5.63
N LYS A 27 -15.20 -10.05 -5.71
CA LYS A 27 -14.77 -11.28 -6.39
C LYS A 27 -15.01 -11.20 -7.90
N SER A 28 -14.18 -11.89 -8.67
CA SER A 28 -14.33 -12.03 -10.11
C SER A 28 -15.14 -13.29 -10.44
N ASN A 29 -16.22 -13.16 -11.22
CA ASN A 29 -17.00 -14.31 -11.70
C ASN A 29 -16.26 -15.14 -12.78
N ARG A 30 -15.12 -14.66 -13.27
CA ARG A 30 -14.34 -15.37 -14.26
C ARG A 30 -13.26 -16.21 -13.58
N SER A 31 -13.20 -17.50 -13.92
CA SER A 31 -12.17 -18.40 -13.41
C SER A 31 -10.75 -17.97 -13.80
N LEU A 32 -9.79 -18.37 -12.99
CA LEU A 32 -8.34 -18.18 -13.24
C LEU A 32 -7.82 -18.98 -14.45
N ASN A 33 -8.67 -19.80 -15.06
CA ASN A 33 -8.36 -20.77 -16.10
C ASN A 33 -7.95 -20.15 -17.44
N ARG A 34 -6.88 -19.38 -17.45
CA ARG A 34 -6.04 -19.37 -18.63
C ARG A 34 -4.96 -20.41 -18.42
N ALA A 35 -5.21 -21.52 -19.11
CA ALA A 35 -4.37 -22.68 -19.27
C ALA A 35 -2.97 -22.56 -18.66
N ASN A 36 -2.59 -23.53 -17.89
CA ASN A 36 -1.26 -23.81 -17.36
C ASN A 36 -0.19 -23.85 -18.46
N ARG A 37 -0.05 -22.77 -19.23
CA ARG A 37 1.07 -22.62 -20.13
C ARG A 37 2.31 -22.53 -19.26
N LYS A 38 3.14 -23.55 -19.32
CA LYS A 38 4.40 -23.63 -18.61
C LYS A 38 5.17 -22.31 -18.85
N LYS A 39 5.35 -21.51 -17.80
CA LYS A 39 6.10 -20.26 -17.89
C LYS A 39 7.59 -20.60 -17.91
N SER A 40 8.36 -19.89 -18.73
CA SER A 40 9.81 -19.92 -18.65
C SER A 40 10.28 -19.34 -17.31
N GLU A 41 11.49 -19.63 -16.89
CA GLU A 41 12.09 -19.08 -15.67
C GLU A 41 12.07 -17.55 -15.68
N TYR A 42 12.46 -16.94 -16.78
CA TYR A 42 12.34 -15.48 -17.00
C TYR A 42 10.90 -15.00 -16.81
N GLY A 43 9.92 -15.72 -17.32
CA GLY A 43 8.50 -15.39 -17.18
C GLY A 43 8.01 -15.45 -15.73
N LEU A 44 8.56 -16.35 -14.91
CA LEU A 44 8.28 -16.44 -13.48
C LEU A 44 8.86 -15.23 -12.75
N GLN A 45 10.13 -14.94 -12.94
CA GLN A 45 10.80 -13.78 -12.33
C GLN A 45 10.13 -12.46 -12.71
N LEU A 46 9.74 -12.29 -13.97
CA LEU A 46 8.99 -11.13 -14.43
C LEU A 46 7.63 -11.04 -13.74
N CYS A 47 6.94 -12.15 -13.55
CA CYS A 47 5.66 -12.20 -12.86
C CYS A 47 5.78 -11.72 -11.41
N GLU A 48 6.78 -12.19 -10.66
CA GLU A 48 7.02 -11.76 -9.27
C GLU A 48 7.34 -10.25 -9.18
N LYS A 49 8.18 -9.74 -10.07
CA LYS A 49 8.42 -8.29 -10.17
C LYS A 49 7.12 -7.52 -10.43
N GLN A 50 6.27 -8.00 -11.34
CA GLN A 50 4.99 -7.36 -11.64
C GLN A 50 3.99 -7.45 -10.48
N LYS A 51 4.00 -8.54 -9.69
CA LYS A 51 3.22 -8.65 -8.46
C LYS A 51 3.61 -7.56 -7.46
N ALA A 52 4.90 -7.45 -7.14
CA ALA A 52 5.40 -6.43 -6.22
C ALA A 52 4.98 -5.02 -6.68
N LYS A 53 5.22 -4.66 -7.94
CA LYS A 53 4.82 -3.36 -8.49
C LYS A 53 3.33 -3.09 -8.34
N PHE A 54 2.51 -4.09 -8.62
CA PHE A 54 1.06 -3.95 -8.59
C PHE A 54 0.51 -3.82 -7.17
N ILE A 55 1.04 -4.60 -6.23
CA ILE A 55 0.66 -4.55 -4.81
C ILE A 55 0.86 -3.15 -4.24
N TYR A 56 2.04 -2.56 -4.47
CA TYR A 56 2.36 -1.21 -3.96
C TYR A 56 1.90 -0.07 -4.89
N GLY A 57 1.34 -0.40 -6.05
CA GLY A 57 0.89 0.59 -7.04
C GLY A 57 2.01 1.48 -7.57
N VAL A 58 3.22 0.93 -7.73
CA VAL A 58 4.41 1.64 -8.19
C VAL A 58 4.64 1.37 -9.67
N LEU A 59 4.88 2.44 -10.46
CA LEU A 59 5.21 2.33 -11.88
C LEU A 59 6.67 1.88 -12.10
N GLU A 60 7.02 1.48 -13.34
CA GLU A 60 8.32 0.90 -13.66
C GLU A 60 9.50 1.82 -13.31
N LYS A 61 9.46 3.09 -13.73
CA LYS A 61 10.55 4.04 -13.48
C LYS A 61 10.80 4.26 -11.98
N PRO A 62 9.81 4.60 -11.13
CA PRO A 62 9.99 4.67 -9.69
C PRO A 62 10.45 3.35 -9.07
N PHE A 63 9.96 2.20 -9.54
CA PHE A 63 10.39 0.90 -9.04
C PHE A 63 11.88 0.64 -9.29
N ARG A 64 12.38 0.98 -10.47
CA ARG A 64 13.83 0.92 -10.78
C ARG A 64 14.65 1.81 -9.85
N ASN A 65 14.15 3.00 -9.53
CA ASN A 65 14.83 3.90 -8.58
C ASN A 65 14.91 3.29 -7.18
N TYR A 66 13.84 2.61 -6.71
CA TYR A 66 13.87 1.87 -5.44
C TYR A 66 14.86 0.71 -5.49
N TYR A 67 14.92 -0.02 -6.58
CA TYR A 67 15.87 -1.10 -6.76
C TYR A 67 17.32 -0.60 -6.71
N ALA A 68 17.67 0.43 -7.47
CA ALA A 68 19.00 1.05 -7.45
C ALA A 68 19.37 1.60 -6.06
N LYS A 69 18.41 2.11 -5.29
CA LYS A 69 18.63 2.53 -3.91
C LYS A 69 18.88 1.33 -3.00
N ALA A 70 18.09 0.26 -3.13
CA ALA A 70 18.22 -0.96 -2.34
C ALA A 70 19.56 -1.68 -2.57
N GLU A 71 20.07 -1.65 -3.80
CA GLU A 71 21.36 -2.23 -4.18
C GLU A 71 22.56 -1.53 -3.50
N ARG A 72 22.45 -0.21 -3.26
CA ARG A 72 23.47 0.57 -2.55
C ARG A 72 23.44 0.40 -1.04
N MET A 73 22.37 -0.17 -0.49
CA MET A 73 22.22 -0.41 0.94
C MET A 73 22.96 -1.69 1.35
N LYS A 74 23.52 -1.71 2.57
CA LYS A 74 24.10 -2.91 3.14
C LYS A 74 23.04 -4.00 3.34
N GLY A 75 23.37 -5.25 3.07
CA GLY A 75 22.50 -6.40 3.24
C GLY A 75 21.94 -6.94 1.93
N GLN A 76 20.89 -7.76 2.01
CA GLN A 76 20.28 -8.40 0.87
C GLN A 76 19.39 -7.41 0.09
N THR A 77 19.68 -7.20 -1.18
CA THR A 77 18.96 -6.23 -2.04
C THR A 77 17.45 -6.45 -2.08
N GLY A 78 17.00 -7.71 -2.11
CA GLY A 78 15.57 -8.04 -2.12
C GLY A 78 14.86 -7.58 -0.84
N THR A 79 15.44 -7.86 0.32
CA THR A 79 14.91 -7.42 1.62
C THR A 79 14.91 -5.90 1.73
N ASN A 80 16.01 -5.25 1.33
CA ASN A 80 16.10 -3.78 1.32
C ASN A 80 15.03 -3.15 0.42
N LEU A 81 14.79 -3.73 -0.76
CA LEU A 81 13.74 -3.27 -1.67
C LEU A 81 12.35 -3.37 -1.04
N MET A 82 12.03 -4.50 -0.43
CA MET A 82 10.74 -4.69 0.25
C MET A 82 10.58 -3.70 1.41
N THR A 83 11.62 -3.49 2.21
CA THR A 83 11.63 -2.50 3.29
C THR A 83 11.37 -1.09 2.75
N LEU A 84 12.02 -0.68 1.68
CA LEU A 84 11.80 0.63 1.07
C LEU A 84 10.36 0.80 0.53
N LEU A 85 9.73 -0.28 0.04
CA LEU A 85 8.35 -0.25 -0.42
C LEU A 85 7.35 -0.23 0.75
N GLU A 86 7.65 -0.95 1.84
CA GLU A 86 6.81 -0.95 3.04
C GLU A 86 6.85 0.40 3.78
N LEU A 87 7.99 1.07 3.83
CA LEU A 87 8.16 2.36 4.50
C LEU A 87 7.55 3.56 3.74
N ARG A 88 6.90 3.36 2.63
CA ARG A 88 6.18 4.43 1.92
C ARG A 88 4.97 4.89 2.73
N LEU A 89 4.76 6.19 2.83
CA LEU A 89 3.66 6.78 3.60
C LEU A 89 2.28 6.26 3.15
N ASP A 90 2.05 6.11 1.84
CA ASP A 90 0.79 5.55 1.32
C ASP A 90 0.55 4.10 1.77
N ASN A 91 1.62 3.30 1.86
CA ASN A 91 1.54 1.93 2.34
C ASN A 91 1.39 1.85 3.87
N VAL A 92 2.13 2.68 4.62
CA VAL A 92 2.01 2.73 6.09
C VAL A 92 0.58 3.09 6.51
N LEU A 93 -0.04 4.08 5.88
CA LEU A 93 -1.45 4.42 6.13
C LEU A 93 -2.39 3.25 5.80
N PHE A 94 -2.12 2.50 4.74
CA PHE A 94 -2.88 1.31 4.41
C PHE A 94 -2.73 0.22 5.48
N ARG A 95 -1.52 -0.01 5.99
CA ARG A 95 -1.25 -0.97 7.06
C ARG A 95 -1.91 -0.57 8.38
N LEU A 96 -1.97 0.72 8.68
CA LEU A 96 -2.64 1.28 9.86
C LEU A 96 -4.19 1.32 9.73
N GLY A 97 -4.75 0.96 8.58
CA GLY A 97 -6.20 0.95 8.37
C GLY A 97 -6.82 2.32 8.06
N TYR A 98 -6.05 3.37 7.82
CA TYR A 98 -6.59 4.69 7.45
C TYR A 98 -7.15 4.78 6.03
N GLY A 99 -7.14 3.68 5.28
CA GLY A 99 -7.77 3.56 3.98
C GLY A 99 -8.03 2.11 3.62
N ARG A 100 -9.08 1.86 2.83
CA ARG A 100 -9.47 0.52 2.37
C ARG A 100 -8.42 -0.05 1.42
N THR A 101 -7.88 0.80 0.56
CA THR A 101 -6.89 0.44 -0.46
C THR A 101 -5.69 1.39 -0.45
N ARG A 102 -4.54 0.94 -0.96
CA ARG A 102 -3.36 1.81 -1.13
C ARG A 102 -3.62 3.00 -2.06
N LYS A 103 -4.52 2.86 -3.04
CA LYS A 103 -4.93 3.98 -3.92
C LYS A 103 -5.69 5.05 -3.14
N GLU A 104 -6.56 4.65 -2.24
CA GLU A 104 -7.28 5.57 -1.36
C GLU A 104 -6.34 6.27 -0.39
N CYS A 105 -5.41 5.54 0.25
CA CYS A 105 -4.39 6.12 1.11
C CYS A 105 -3.53 7.15 0.36
N ARG A 106 -3.16 6.86 -0.88
CA ARG A 106 -2.45 7.81 -1.75
C ARG A 106 -3.25 9.09 -1.97
N GLN A 107 -4.55 8.98 -2.24
CA GLN A 107 -5.43 10.13 -2.39
C GLN A 107 -5.53 10.95 -1.10
N ILE A 108 -5.60 10.29 0.06
CA ILE A 108 -5.63 10.93 1.38
C ILE A 108 -4.36 11.77 1.60
N VAL A 109 -3.19 11.25 1.24
CA VAL A 109 -1.92 11.98 1.32
C VAL A 109 -1.89 13.15 0.33
N ASP A 110 -2.22 12.90 -0.94
CA ASP A 110 -2.24 13.94 -2.01
C ASP A 110 -3.15 15.11 -1.63
N HIS A 111 -4.27 14.84 -0.95
CA HIS A 111 -5.22 15.85 -0.46
C HIS A 111 -4.79 16.50 0.87
N LYS A 112 -3.57 16.25 1.33
CA LYS A 112 -2.98 16.90 2.50
C LYS A 112 -3.71 16.65 3.82
N HIS A 113 -4.30 15.45 3.98
CA HIS A 113 -5.00 15.08 5.22
C HIS A 113 -4.05 14.56 6.30
N VAL A 114 -2.79 14.29 5.98
CA VAL A 114 -1.82 13.61 6.84
C VAL A 114 -0.78 14.56 7.38
N LEU A 115 -0.44 14.39 8.65
CA LEU A 115 0.68 15.02 9.33
C LEU A 115 1.72 13.94 9.67
N VAL A 116 2.99 14.27 9.51
CA VAL A 116 4.12 13.47 10.00
C VAL A 116 4.93 14.36 10.94
N ASN A 117 5.07 13.96 12.19
CA ASN A 117 5.69 14.79 13.24
C ASN A 117 5.11 16.20 13.32
N GLY A 118 3.79 16.34 13.24
CA GLY A 118 3.08 17.61 13.25
C GLY A 118 3.16 18.42 11.94
N LYS A 119 3.97 18.00 10.97
CA LYS A 119 4.14 18.68 9.67
C LYS A 119 3.28 18.04 8.59
N GLN A 120 2.61 18.88 7.80
CA GLN A 120 1.79 18.41 6.70
C GLN A 120 2.64 17.82 5.56
N VAL A 121 2.34 16.59 5.16
CA VAL A 121 2.98 15.89 4.05
C VAL A 121 1.96 15.58 2.96
N ASN A 122 2.32 15.88 1.70
CA ASN A 122 1.49 15.63 0.52
C ASN A 122 2.18 14.72 -0.51
N ILE A 123 3.24 14.02 -0.11
CA ILE A 123 4.03 13.15 -0.98
C ILE A 123 3.78 11.69 -0.57
N PRO A 124 3.00 10.90 -1.34
CA PRO A 124 2.71 9.51 -1.00
C PRO A 124 3.94 8.60 -0.92
N SER A 125 4.99 8.94 -1.66
CA SER A 125 6.26 8.20 -1.66
C SER A 125 7.22 8.63 -0.55
N TYR A 126 6.80 9.50 0.38
CA TYR A 126 7.59 9.88 1.54
C TYR A 126 8.03 8.61 2.30
N GLN A 127 9.31 8.55 2.65
CA GLN A 127 9.88 7.43 3.39
C GLN A 127 9.78 7.71 4.89
N VAL A 128 8.93 6.96 5.56
CA VAL A 128 8.76 7.03 7.01
C VAL A 128 9.97 6.40 7.70
N LYS A 129 10.38 6.98 8.82
CA LYS A 129 11.48 6.47 9.64
C LYS A 129 10.95 5.91 10.96
N ALA A 130 11.74 5.09 11.63
CA ALA A 130 11.43 4.67 12.98
C ALA A 130 11.33 5.88 13.92
N GLY A 131 10.30 5.91 14.76
CA GLY A 131 10.00 7.03 15.66
C GLY A 131 9.17 8.15 15.03
N ASP A 132 8.82 8.08 13.74
CA ASP A 132 7.91 9.06 13.13
C ASP A 132 6.47 8.86 13.64
N VAL A 133 5.83 9.93 14.06
CA VAL A 133 4.41 9.98 14.45
C VAL A 133 3.57 10.43 13.28
N ILE A 134 2.63 9.56 12.88
CA ILE A 134 1.73 9.81 11.73
C ILE A 134 0.33 10.05 12.25
N GLU A 135 -0.26 11.17 11.86
CA GLU A 135 -1.59 11.57 12.30
C GLU A 135 -2.45 12.03 11.13
N ILE A 136 -3.77 11.82 11.27
CA ILE A 136 -4.75 12.49 10.41
C ILE A 136 -5.10 13.83 11.06
N LYS A 137 -5.18 14.88 10.27
CA LYS A 137 -5.58 16.22 10.75
C LYS A 137 -6.92 16.17 11.48
N GLU A 138 -7.05 16.85 12.60
CA GLU A 138 -8.27 16.90 13.41
C GLU A 138 -9.52 17.25 12.59
N LYS A 139 -9.42 18.24 11.73
CA LYS A 139 -10.50 18.67 10.82
C LYS A 139 -11.12 17.51 10.01
N HIS A 140 -10.34 16.47 9.73
CA HIS A 140 -10.76 15.32 8.91
C HIS A 140 -11.15 14.11 9.74
N ARG A 141 -10.68 13.98 10.98
CA ARG A 141 -10.96 12.84 11.88
C ARG A 141 -12.45 12.63 12.11
N THR A 142 -13.21 13.71 12.27
CA THR A 142 -14.66 13.67 12.53
C THR A 142 -15.51 13.42 11.29
N SER A 143 -14.90 13.37 10.09
CA SER A 143 -15.62 13.15 8.84
C SER A 143 -16.27 11.77 8.81
N PRO A 144 -17.55 11.64 8.35
CA PRO A 144 -18.23 10.36 8.21
C PRO A 144 -17.45 9.33 7.39
N ARG A 145 -16.73 9.80 6.36
CA ARG A 145 -15.87 8.95 5.51
C ARG A 145 -14.80 8.22 6.32
N TYR A 146 -14.13 8.89 7.27
CA TYR A 146 -13.10 8.22 8.07
C TYR A 146 -13.68 7.23 9.05
N LYS A 147 -14.85 7.49 9.62
CA LYS A 147 -15.57 6.54 10.47
C LYS A 147 -15.89 5.26 9.70
N GLU A 148 -16.49 5.39 8.52
CA GLU A 148 -16.79 4.25 7.63
C GLU A 148 -15.53 3.47 7.21
N ILE A 149 -14.42 4.15 6.94
CA ILE A 149 -13.15 3.49 6.61
C ILE A 149 -12.65 2.67 7.80
N LEU A 150 -12.66 3.24 8.99
CA LEU A 150 -12.19 2.58 10.21
C LEU A 150 -13.04 1.34 10.54
N GLU A 151 -14.36 1.42 10.44
CA GLU A 151 -15.27 0.27 10.62
C GLU A 151 -14.92 -0.88 9.66
N VAL A 152 -14.69 -0.58 8.38
CA VAL A 152 -14.33 -1.59 7.36
C VAL A 152 -12.94 -2.17 7.57
N THR A 153 -12.03 -1.42 8.21
CA THR A 153 -10.63 -1.83 8.38
C THR A 153 -10.29 -2.32 9.79
N GLU A 154 -11.24 -2.32 10.71
CA GLU A 154 -11.06 -2.67 12.13
C GLU A 154 -10.42 -4.06 12.33
N GLY A 155 -10.77 -5.05 11.50
CA GLY A 155 -10.19 -6.40 11.56
C GLY A 155 -8.83 -6.55 10.89
N ARG A 156 -8.19 -5.48 10.41
CA ARG A 156 -6.91 -5.58 9.70
C ARG A 156 -5.76 -5.76 10.68
N MET A 157 -4.97 -6.82 10.48
CA MET A 157 -3.76 -7.04 11.26
C MET A 157 -2.73 -5.93 11.00
N ILE A 158 -2.35 -5.25 12.07
CA ILE A 158 -1.28 -4.24 12.04
C ILE A 158 0.06 -4.98 12.21
N PRO A 159 1.05 -4.74 11.34
CA PRO A 159 2.37 -5.36 11.48
C PRO A 159 3.05 -4.95 12.80
N SER A 160 3.86 -5.86 13.35
CA SER A 160 4.56 -5.66 14.64
C SER A 160 5.54 -4.47 14.69
N TRP A 161 5.93 -3.93 13.54
CA TRP A 161 6.80 -2.76 13.45
C TRP A 161 6.03 -1.42 13.42
N LEU A 162 4.68 -1.46 13.48
CA LEU A 162 3.80 -0.30 13.58
C LEU A 162 3.00 -0.38 14.87
N GLU A 163 2.92 0.74 15.57
CA GLU A 163 2.04 0.92 16.71
C GLU A 163 0.88 1.84 16.32
N ALA A 164 -0.36 1.39 16.50
CA ALA A 164 -1.54 2.21 16.32
C ALA A 164 -2.05 2.64 17.69
N CYS A 165 -1.95 3.92 17.98
CA CYS A 165 -2.64 4.51 19.11
C CYS A 165 -4.10 4.75 18.70
N LEU A 166 -5.02 3.96 19.25
CA LEU A 166 -6.46 4.15 19.09
C LEU A 166 -6.89 5.41 19.84
N LEU A 167 -6.81 6.56 19.21
CA LEU A 167 -7.32 7.84 19.74
C LEU A 167 -8.86 7.93 19.70
N TYR A 168 -9.55 6.81 19.83
CA TYR A 168 -10.98 6.77 20.09
C TYR A 168 -11.23 6.20 21.47
N THR A 169 -10.91 6.96 22.51
CA THR A 169 -11.69 6.89 23.74
C THR A 169 -13.02 7.55 23.43
N SER A 170 -14.10 6.76 23.42
CA SER A 170 -15.45 7.29 23.49
C SER A 170 -15.50 8.31 24.63
N PRO A 171 -16.06 9.51 24.44
CA PRO A 171 -16.44 10.32 25.58
C PRO A 171 -17.49 9.50 26.33
N SER A 172 -17.16 9.04 27.50
CA SER A 172 -18.09 8.57 28.50
C SER A 172 -19.05 9.69 28.91
#